data_b486f601a833f54a0323952cc39512a1
#
_entry.id   b486f601a833f54a0323952cc39512a1
#
_cell.length_a   1.000
_cell.length_b   1.000
_cell.length_c   1.000
_cell.angle_alpha   90.00
_cell.angle_beta   90.00
_cell.angle_gamma   90.00
#
_symmetry.space_group_name_H-M   'P 1'
#
loop_
_entity.id
_entity.type
_entity.pdbx_description
1 polymer ?
#
loop_
_entity_poly.entity_id
_entity_poly.type
_entity_poly.pdbx_seq_one_letter_code
_entity_poly.pdbx_strand_id
1 'polypeptide(L)'
;MAIPKSVSNELVAFNIACKEFCESKIILIEKSVSNILKTIAKGGALYSAIAEKIVGYNFGLDFSTVQKSRSFDFIFSEKRVIQFVFYLLNEMDNGHIDSFEFIKYMFGDDSEVAYVNFSRTLIIPFNQAVNGYVQSIFKDKIDDTEKVGQNQNSNNKQPLIDKALKGRIEFVVGEIVDKLNDEKYEKLNDKFGVSTIAVTILVCLSNGEYIGVYGLLLGLKNVLRNKRAFKNDLIELNLIIDTFNKI
;
A
#
# COMPACT_ATOMS: atom_id res chain seq x y z
N MET A 1 -21.90 14.83 0.74
CA MET A 1 -22.59 14.11 -0.37
C MET A 1 -22.42 12.61 -0.17
N ALA A 2 -23.42 11.80 -0.53
CA ALA A 2 -23.31 10.35 -0.41
C ALA A 2 -22.54 9.79 -1.60
N ILE A 3 -21.81 8.68 -1.39
CA ILE A 3 -21.19 7.91 -2.47
C ILE A 3 -22.22 7.70 -3.59
N PRO A 4 -21.86 7.85 -4.87
CA PRO A 4 -22.77 7.61 -5.99
C PRO A 4 -23.46 6.26 -5.86
N LYS A 5 -24.76 6.20 -6.14
CA LYS A 5 -25.58 4.98 -5.94
C LYS A 5 -25.03 3.78 -6.71
N SER A 6 -24.45 3.98 -7.89
CA SER A 6 -23.77 2.93 -8.65
C SER A 6 -22.59 2.32 -7.89
N VAL A 7 -21.70 3.16 -7.36
CA VAL A 7 -20.54 2.73 -6.58
C VAL A 7 -20.94 2.05 -5.28
N SER A 8 -21.98 2.59 -4.61
CA SER A 8 -22.55 1.96 -3.41
C SER A 8 -23.06 0.56 -3.70
N ASN A 9 -23.73 0.35 -4.85
CA ASN A 9 -24.21 -0.97 -5.25
C ASN A 9 -23.06 -1.94 -5.56
N GLU A 10 -21.98 -1.46 -6.21
CA GLU A 10 -20.77 -2.25 -6.46
C GLU A 10 -20.12 -2.71 -5.15
N LEU A 11 -19.98 -1.79 -4.18
CA LEU A 11 -19.45 -2.12 -2.85
C LEU A 11 -20.34 -3.09 -2.09
N VAL A 12 -21.65 -2.94 -2.16
CA VAL A 12 -22.59 -3.89 -1.54
C VAL A 12 -22.42 -5.28 -2.12
N ALA A 13 -22.35 -5.41 -3.45
CA ALA A 13 -22.13 -6.69 -4.12
C ALA A 13 -20.79 -7.33 -3.72
N PHE A 14 -19.72 -6.53 -3.67
CA PHE A 14 -18.40 -6.97 -3.22
C PHE A 14 -18.41 -7.44 -1.76
N ASN A 15 -19.05 -6.68 -0.87
CA ASN A 15 -19.18 -7.04 0.55
C ASN A 15 -19.95 -8.35 0.73
N ILE A 16 -21.01 -8.57 -0.05
CA ILE A 16 -21.75 -9.83 -0.04
C ILE A 16 -20.83 -10.97 -0.48
N ALA A 17 -20.08 -10.83 -1.56
CA ALA A 17 -19.18 -11.86 -2.06
C ALA A 17 -18.08 -12.21 -1.03
N CYS A 18 -17.50 -11.21 -0.36
CA CYS A 18 -16.51 -11.43 0.70
C CYS A 18 -17.16 -12.11 1.94
N LYS A 19 -18.38 -11.73 2.30
CA LYS A 19 -19.11 -12.36 3.39
C LYS A 19 -19.44 -13.83 3.08
N GLU A 20 -19.98 -14.10 1.89
CA GLU A 20 -20.25 -15.46 1.42
C GLU A 20 -18.99 -16.32 1.39
N PHE A 21 -17.83 -15.74 1.00
CA PHE A 21 -16.56 -16.42 1.12
C PHE A 21 -16.28 -16.83 2.57
N CYS A 22 -16.39 -15.92 3.53
CA CYS A 22 -16.10 -16.21 4.94
C CYS A 22 -17.08 -17.21 5.59
N GLU A 23 -18.30 -17.31 5.08
CA GLU A 23 -19.36 -18.22 5.56
C GLU A 23 -19.38 -19.55 4.80
N SER A 24 -18.62 -19.69 3.72
CA SER A 24 -18.57 -20.91 2.93
C SER A 24 -17.67 -21.97 3.56
N LYS A 25 -17.64 -23.17 2.95
CA LYS A 25 -16.72 -24.23 3.32
C LYS A 25 -15.53 -24.25 2.38
N ILE A 26 -14.37 -24.73 2.88
CA ILE A 26 -13.13 -24.81 2.10
C ILE A 26 -13.29 -25.54 0.76
N ILE A 27 -14.16 -26.54 0.68
CA ILE A 27 -14.44 -27.28 -0.56
C ILE A 27 -15.04 -26.39 -1.67
N LEU A 28 -15.58 -25.23 -1.32
CA LEU A 28 -16.14 -24.25 -2.26
C LEU A 28 -15.18 -23.10 -2.55
N ILE A 29 -13.93 -23.20 -2.13
CA ILE A 29 -12.98 -22.08 -2.19
C ILE A 29 -12.81 -21.51 -3.58
N GLU A 30 -12.61 -22.34 -4.60
CA GLU A 30 -12.43 -21.92 -5.99
C GLU A 30 -13.63 -21.09 -6.49
N LYS A 31 -14.84 -21.57 -6.19
CA LYS A 31 -16.07 -20.85 -6.53
C LYS A 31 -16.16 -19.51 -5.79
N SER A 32 -15.78 -19.49 -4.53
CA SER A 32 -15.84 -18.29 -3.69
C SER A 32 -14.80 -17.25 -4.11
N VAL A 33 -13.58 -17.66 -4.46
CA VAL A 33 -12.53 -16.82 -5.06
C VAL A 33 -13.03 -16.21 -6.37
N SER A 34 -13.51 -17.05 -7.29
CA SER A 34 -14.03 -16.61 -8.59
C SER A 34 -15.20 -15.62 -8.44
N ASN A 35 -16.06 -15.79 -7.42
CA ASN A 35 -17.18 -14.89 -7.16
C ASN A 35 -16.70 -13.49 -6.73
N ILE A 36 -15.71 -13.39 -5.84
CA ILE A 36 -15.10 -12.11 -5.46
C ILE A 36 -14.51 -11.42 -6.68
N LEU A 37 -13.68 -12.11 -7.46
CA LEU A 37 -13.03 -11.55 -8.65
C LEU A 37 -14.02 -11.11 -9.73
N LYS A 38 -15.06 -11.90 -9.99
CA LYS A 38 -16.15 -11.54 -10.92
C LYS A 38 -16.89 -10.30 -10.45
N THR A 39 -17.09 -10.13 -9.16
CA THR A 39 -17.76 -8.96 -8.60
C THR A 39 -16.91 -7.72 -8.80
N ILE A 40 -15.59 -7.81 -8.60
CA ILE A 40 -14.64 -6.74 -8.89
C ILE A 40 -14.63 -6.40 -10.39
N ALA A 41 -14.54 -7.41 -11.26
CA ALA A 41 -14.47 -7.23 -12.70
C ALA A 41 -15.72 -6.61 -13.32
N LYS A 42 -16.90 -6.85 -12.73
CA LYS A 42 -18.17 -6.25 -13.16
C LYS A 42 -18.36 -4.80 -12.70
N GLY A 43 -17.66 -4.41 -11.64
CA GLY A 43 -17.74 -3.05 -11.09
C GLY A 43 -16.89 -2.08 -11.92
N GLY A 44 -17.46 -0.96 -12.34
CA GLY A 44 -16.73 0.07 -13.08
C GLY A 44 -15.81 0.86 -12.17
N ALA A 45 -16.34 1.44 -11.10
CA ALA A 45 -15.59 2.26 -10.14
C ALA A 45 -14.73 1.40 -9.21
N LEU A 46 -15.24 0.28 -8.75
CA LEU A 46 -14.51 -0.68 -7.91
C LEU A 46 -13.30 -1.26 -8.65
N TYR A 47 -13.50 -1.70 -9.90
CA TYR A 47 -12.40 -2.19 -10.74
C TYR A 47 -11.34 -1.12 -10.94
N SER A 48 -11.73 0.12 -11.29
CA SER A 48 -10.80 1.22 -11.52
C SER A 48 -9.98 1.55 -10.27
N ALA A 49 -10.63 1.56 -9.10
CA ALA A 49 -9.98 1.81 -7.83
C ALA A 49 -8.93 0.75 -7.48
N ILE A 50 -9.26 -0.54 -7.65
CA ILE A 50 -8.32 -1.62 -7.41
C ILE A 50 -7.21 -1.61 -8.45
N ALA A 51 -7.53 -1.43 -9.74
CA ALA A 51 -6.55 -1.37 -10.82
C ALA A 51 -5.49 -0.28 -10.58
N GLU A 52 -5.88 0.90 -10.08
CA GLU A 52 -4.95 1.96 -9.71
C GLU A 52 -3.95 1.52 -8.62
N LYS A 53 -4.44 0.77 -7.61
CA LYS A 53 -3.59 0.32 -6.49
C LYS A 53 -2.60 -0.79 -6.87
N ILE A 54 -2.96 -1.65 -7.82
CA ILE A 54 -2.14 -2.81 -8.19
C ILE A 54 -1.06 -2.53 -9.23
N VAL A 55 -1.08 -1.36 -9.88
CA VAL A 55 -0.05 -0.99 -10.87
C VAL A 55 1.35 -1.04 -10.27
N GLY A 56 2.25 -1.74 -10.95
CA GLY A 56 3.67 -1.85 -10.55
C GLY A 56 3.95 -2.72 -9.33
N TYR A 57 2.96 -3.45 -8.80
CA TYR A 57 3.16 -4.33 -7.67
C TYR A 57 3.89 -5.62 -8.06
N ASN A 58 4.92 -5.98 -7.32
CA ASN A 58 5.66 -7.23 -7.51
C ASN A 58 5.16 -8.32 -6.55
N PHE A 59 4.10 -9.01 -6.95
CA PHE A 59 3.50 -10.09 -6.17
C PHE A 59 4.50 -11.23 -5.86
N GLY A 60 5.31 -11.63 -6.83
CA GLY A 60 6.23 -12.76 -6.67
C GLY A 60 7.24 -12.59 -5.54
N LEU A 61 7.71 -11.35 -5.32
CA LEU A 61 8.64 -11.04 -4.23
C LEU A 61 7.95 -11.20 -2.85
N ASP A 62 6.79 -10.59 -2.69
CA ASP A 62 6.03 -10.65 -1.44
C ASP A 62 5.52 -12.06 -1.17
N PHE A 63 5.05 -12.78 -2.20
CA PHE A 63 4.62 -14.17 -2.09
C PHE A 63 5.74 -15.10 -1.64
N SER A 64 6.93 -14.94 -2.21
CA SER A 64 8.12 -15.70 -1.77
C SER A 64 8.49 -15.43 -0.32
N THR A 65 8.31 -14.20 0.14
CA THR A 65 8.54 -13.80 1.54
C THR A 65 7.52 -14.46 2.47
N VAL A 66 6.23 -14.43 2.11
CA VAL A 66 5.16 -15.11 2.85
C VAL A 66 5.43 -16.61 2.97
N GLN A 67 5.77 -17.27 1.87
CA GLN A 67 6.04 -18.70 1.88
C GLN A 67 7.20 -19.06 2.80
N LYS A 68 8.28 -18.26 2.81
CA LYS A 68 9.47 -18.53 3.64
C LYS A 68 9.22 -18.25 5.12
N SER A 69 8.55 -17.13 5.44
CA SER A 69 8.33 -16.73 6.83
C SER A 69 7.09 -17.37 7.45
N ARG A 70 6.18 -17.90 6.66
CA ARG A 70 4.83 -18.31 7.06
C ARG A 70 4.09 -17.21 7.82
N SER A 71 4.35 -15.96 7.49
CA SER A 71 3.75 -14.80 8.13
C SER A 71 3.30 -13.78 7.11
N PHE A 72 2.25 -13.03 7.47
CA PHE A 72 1.70 -11.90 6.71
C PHE A 72 2.02 -10.55 7.37
N ASP A 73 2.99 -10.52 8.31
CA ASP A 73 3.29 -9.34 9.13
C ASP A 73 3.74 -8.11 8.34
N PHE A 74 4.16 -8.26 7.08
CA PHE A 74 4.54 -7.14 6.23
C PHE A 74 3.35 -6.51 5.46
N ILE A 75 2.15 -7.09 5.54
CA ILE A 75 0.94 -6.61 4.86
C ILE A 75 0.16 -5.68 5.80
N PHE A 76 0.83 -4.63 6.34
CA PHE A 76 0.19 -3.74 7.32
C PHE A 76 -0.54 -2.54 6.72
N SER A 77 -0.22 -2.13 5.49
CA SER A 77 -0.87 -0.99 4.86
C SER A 77 -2.08 -1.42 4.04
N GLU A 78 -3.14 -0.60 4.06
CA GLU A 78 -4.34 -0.78 3.23
C GLU A 78 -3.99 -1.08 1.76
N LYS A 79 -3.04 -0.31 1.19
CA LYS A 79 -2.56 -0.51 -0.17
C LYS A 79 -1.98 -1.91 -0.39
N ARG A 80 -1.09 -2.37 0.53
CA ARG A 80 -0.46 -3.70 0.39
C ARG A 80 -1.44 -4.84 0.56
N VAL A 81 -2.41 -4.69 1.46
CA VAL A 81 -3.50 -5.66 1.61
C VAL A 81 -4.27 -5.80 0.30
N ILE A 82 -4.68 -4.68 -0.32
CA ILE A 82 -5.38 -4.69 -1.60
C ILE A 82 -4.53 -5.36 -2.67
N GLN A 83 -3.26 -4.98 -2.81
CA GLN A 83 -2.34 -5.50 -3.80
C GLN A 83 -2.12 -7.00 -3.65
N PHE A 84 -1.69 -7.42 -2.46
CA PHE A 84 -1.32 -8.81 -2.21
C PHE A 84 -2.52 -9.75 -2.35
N VAL A 85 -3.63 -9.42 -1.69
CA VAL A 85 -4.79 -10.32 -1.69
C VAL A 85 -5.45 -10.38 -3.06
N PHE A 86 -5.56 -9.27 -3.79
CA PHE A 86 -6.07 -9.29 -5.16
C PHE A 86 -5.26 -10.21 -6.06
N TYR A 87 -3.92 -10.09 -6.07
CA TYR A 87 -3.06 -10.97 -6.86
C TYR A 87 -3.11 -12.41 -6.38
N LEU A 88 -3.14 -12.66 -5.08
CA LEU A 88 -3.27 -14.02 -4.53
C LEU A 88 -4.55 -14.70 -5.01
N LEU A 89 -5.69 -13.99 -4.92
CA LEU A 89 -6.96 -14.53 -5.42
C LEU A 89 -6.91 -14.76 -6.94
N ASN A 90 -6.28 -13.87 -7.70
CA ASN A 90 -6.14 -14.02 -9.15
C ASN A 90 -5.26 -15.23 -9.51
N GLU A 91 -4.15 -15.46 -8.82
CA GLU A 91 -3.28 -16.63 -9.03
C GLU A 91 -3.97 -17.94 -8.63
N MET A 92 -4.84 -17.91 -7.61
CA MET A 92 -5.70 -19.03 -7.23
C MET A 92 -6.77 -19.31 -8.30
N ASP A 93 -7.47 -18.29 -8.80
CA ASP A 93 -8.52 -18.45 -9.84
C ASP A 93 -7.93 -18.94 -11.18
N ASN A 94 -6.69 -18.58 -11.49
CA ASN A 94 -5.95 -19.06 -12.66
C ASN A 94 -5.33 -20.45 -12.48
N GLY A 95 -5.42 -21.05 -11.30
CA GLY A 95 -4.84 -22.36 -11.00
C GLY A 95 -3.31 -22.38 -10.87
N HIS A 96 -2.65 -21.21 -10.80
CA HIS A 96 -1.21 -21.12 -10.57
C HIS A 96 -0.84 -21.43 -9.10
N ILE A 97 -1.77 -21.16 -8.19
CA ILE A 97 -1.66 -21.50 -6.77
C ILE A 97 -2.84 -22.41 -6.43
N ASP A 98 -2.55 -23.62 -5.96
CA ASP A 98 -3.56 -24.51 -5.40
C ASP A 98 -4.08 -23.91 -4.10
N SER A 99 -5.34 -23.47 -4.12
CA SER A 99 -5.97 -22.76 -3.02
C SER A 99 -6.03 -23.60 -1.73
N PHE A 100 -6.34 -24.88 -1.87
CA PHE A 100 -6.49 -25.78 -0.75
C PHE A 100 -5.13 -26.07 -0.08
N GLU A 101 -4.13 -26.43 -0.88
CA GLU A 101 -2.78 -26.71 -0.39
C GLU A 101 -2.12 -25.45 0.20
N PHE A 102 -2.31 -24.29 -0.42
CA PHE A 102 -1.81 -23.03 0.11
C PHE A 102 -2.40 -22.72 1.50
N ILE A 103 -3.71 -22.86 1.66
CA ILE A 103 -4.38 -22.59 2.94
C ILE A 103 -3.89 -23.54 4.02
N LYS A 104 -3.80 -24.82 3.74
CA LYS A 104 -3.27 -25.81 4.69
C LYS A 104 -1.82 -25.51 5.06
N TYR A 105 -0.98 -25.22 4.08
CA TYR A 105 0.43 -24.91 4.29
C TYR A 105 0.61 -23.68 5.21
N MET A 106 -0.19 -22.64 5.00
CA MET A 106 -0.05 -21.37 5.71
C MET A 106 -0.75 -21.33 7.08
N PHE A 107 -1.87 -22.03 7.23
CA PHE A 107 -2.76 -21.86 8.39
C PHE A 107 -3.01 -23.13 9.20
N GLY A 108 -2.46 -24.27 8.76
CA GLY A 108 -2.48 -25.54 9.48
C GLY A 108 -3.26 -26.66 8.80
N ASP A 109 -3.11 -27.88 9.31
CA ASP A 109 -3.61 -29.10 8.68
C ASP A 109 -5.12 -29.31 8.81
N ASP A 110 -5.74 -28.74 9.83
CA ASP A 110 -7.21 -28.75 9.97
C ASP A 110 -7.81 -27.78 8.94
N SER A 111 -8.38 -28.33 7.91
CA SER A 111 -8.86 -27.58 6.75
C SER A 111 -9.92 -26.54 7.09
N GLU A 112 -10.82 -26.82 8.01
CA GLU A 112 -11.89 -25.86 8.39
C GLU A 112 -11.32 -24.72 9.25
N VAL A 113 -10.43 -25.04 10.21
CA VAL A 113 -9.74 -24.03 11.02
C VAL A 113 -8.82 -23.19 10.17
N ALA A 114 -8.05 -23.81 9.26
CA ALA A 114 -7.16 -23.11 8.33
C ALA A 114 -7.93 -22.15 7.42
N TYR A 115 -9.09 -22.56 6.92
CA TYR A 115 -9.96 -21.71 6.09
C TYR A 115 -10.51 -20.50 6.86
N VAL A 116 -10.94 -20.69 8.10
CA VAL A 116 -11.39 -19.60 8.97
C VAL A 116 -10.24 -18.62 9.23
N ASN A 117 -9.03 -19.13 9.50
CA ASN A 117 -7.85 -18.29 9.71
C ASN A 117 -7.44 -17.53 8.45
N PHE A 118 -7.48 -18.16 7.28
CA PHE A 118 -7.27 -17.51 5.98
C PHE A 118 -8.26 -16.36 5.79
N SER A 119 -9.54 -16.62 6.01
CA SER A 119 -10.60 -15.62 5.89
C SER A 119 -10.38 -14.43 6.81
N ARG A 120 -10.03 -14.66 8.08
CA ARG A 120 -9.76 -13.62 9.08
C ARG A 120 -8.50 -12.81 8.77
N THR A 121 -7.45 -13.48 8.28
CA THR A 121 -6.15 -12.84 8.04
C THR A 121 -6.10 -12.07 6.74
N LEU A 122 -6.81 -12.51 5.70
CA LEU A 122 -6.68 -11.94 4.37
C LEU A 122 -8.00 -11.38 3.82
N ILE A 123 -9.09 -12.13 3.84
CA ILE A 123 -10.33 -11.71 3.16
C ILE A 123 -11.03 -10.57 3.91
N ILE A 124 -11.12 -10.65 5.24
CA ILE A 124 -11.75 -9.57 6.02
C ILE A 124 -10.94 -8.27 5.93
N PRO A 125 -9.61 -8.26 6.14
CA PRO A 125 -8.81 -7.06 5.93
C PRO A 125 -8.87 -6.53 4.49
N PHE A 126 -8.88 -7.40 3.49
CA PHE A 126 -9.03 -7.00 2.10
C PHE A 126 -10.37 -6.28 1.84
N ASN A 127 -11.47 -6.84 2.35
CA ASN A 127 -12.77 -6.20 2.26
C ASN A 127 -12.77 -4.81 2.92
N GLN A 128 -12.20 -4.69 4.12
CA GLN A 128 -12.10 -3.43 4.84
C GLN A 128 -11.24 -2.40 4.10
N ALA A 129 -10.08 -2.82 3.59
CA ALA A 129 -9.16 -1.97 2.84
C ALA A 129 -9.79 -1.44 1.54
N VAL A 130 -10.46 -2.30 0.78
CA VAL A 130 -11.16 -1.89 -0.45
C VAL A 130 -12.28 -0.90 -0.14
N ASN A 131 -13.10 -1.16 0.89
CA ASN A 131 -14.17 -0.24 1.30
C ASN A 131 -13.62 1.12 1.75
N GLY A 132 -12.57 1.13 2.60
CA GLY A 132 -11.91 2.34 3.07
C GLY A 132 -11.39 3.17 1.90
N TYR A 133 -10.67 2.51 1.00
CA TYR A 133 -10.08 3.18 -0.16
C TYR A 133 -11.14 3.77 -1.12
N VAL A 134 -12.14 2.98 -1.50
CA VAL A 134 -13.21 3.49 -2.37
C VAL A 134 -13.96 4.65 -1.72
N GLN A 135 -14.22 4.57 -0.42
CA GLN A 135 -14.84 5.68 0.31
C GLN A 135 -13.97 6.94 0.33
N SER A 136 -12.64 6.80 0.48
CA SER A 136 -11.72 7.95 0.48
C SER A 136 -11.73 8.68 -0.87
N ILE A 137 -11.67 7.95 -2.00
CA ILE A 137 -11.73 8.53 -3.35
C ILE A 137 -12.95 9.43 -3.53
N PHE A 138 -14.10 9.04 -2.99
CA PHE A 138 -15.33 9.81 -3.15
C PHE A 138 -15.50 10.91 -2.10
N LYS A 139 -14.84 10.84 -0.96
CA LYS A 139 -14.76 11.95 0.00
C LYS A 139 -13.86 13.08 -0.51
N ASP A 140 -12.68 12.72 -1.03
CA ASP A 140 -11.70 13.70 -1.53
C ASP A 140 -12.22 14.50 -2.73
N LYS A 141 -13.00 13.85 -3.63
CA LYS A 141 -13.66 14.54 -4.77
C LYS A 141 -14.74 15.55 -4.36
N ILE A 142 -15.25 15.47 -3.13
CA ILE A 142 -16.26 16.39 -2.60
C ILE A 142 -15.59 17.68 -2.12
N ASP A 143 -14.43 17.59 -1.50
CA ASP A 143 -13.68 18.75 -1.03
C ASP A 143 -13.17 19.64 -2.18
N ASP A 144 -12.94 19.09 -3.36
CA ASP A 144 -12.49 19.83 -4.53
C ASP A 144 -13.63 20.61 -5.25
N THR A 145 -14.90 20.18 -5.11
CA THR A 145 -16.05 20.86 -5.73
C THR A 145 -16.66 21.97 -4.86
N GLU A 146 -16.41 21.98 -3.55
CA GLU A 146 -16.93 22.99 -2.63
C GLU A 146 -15.99 24.20 -2.42
N LYS A 147 -14.78 24.18 -2.98
CA LYS A 147 -13.81 25.30 -2.87
C LYS A 147 -14.09 26.51 -3.77
N VAL A 148 -15.24 26.57 -4.42
CA VAL A 148 -15.75 27.78 -5.09
C VAL A 148 -16.86 28.43 -4.24
N GLY A 149 -16.56 28.77 -3.03
CA GLY A 149 -17.46 29.58 -2.19
C GLY A 149 -17.35 29.29 -0.71
N GLN A 150 -16.72 30.26 -0.03
CA GLN A 150 -16.71 30.50 1.41
C GLN A 150 -15.60 29.90 2.26
N ASN A 151 -14.73 30.84 2.70
CA ASN A 151 -13.92 30.75 3.92
C ASN A 151 -14.76 30.28 5.13
N GLN A 152 -14.26 29.21 5.83
CA GLN A 152 -14.15 29.23 7.30
C GLN A 152 -13.55 27.93 7.85
N ASN A 153 -12.43 28.09 8.54
CA ASN A 153 -11.87 27.34 9.68
C ASN A 153 -12.37 25.90 9.96
N SER A 154 -11.52 24.91 9.68
CA SER A 154 -11.26 23.82 10.61
C SER A 154 -9.83 23.30 10.43
N ASN A 155 -9.07 23.38 11.53
CA ASN A 155 -7.67 22.98 11.65
C ASN A 155 -7.53 21.46 11.52
N ASN A 156 -7.21 20.97 10.33
CA ASN A 156 -6.43 19.77 10.07
C ASN A 156 -5.72 19.99 8.72
N LYS A 157 -4.74 20.90 8.73
CA LYS A 157 -3.84 21.07 7.59
C LYS A 157 -2.88 19.87 7.60
N GLN A 158 -3.11 18.88 6.71
CA GLN A 158 -1.98 18.13 6.18
C GLN A 158 -0.96 19.17 5.68
N PRO A 159 0.33 19.06 6.05
CA PRO A 159 1.34 19.97 5.52
C PRO A 159 1.37 19.79 4.01
N LEU A 160 0.84 20.78 3.30
CA LEU A 160 0.92 20.82 1.84
C LEU A 160 2.38 21.10 1.51
N ILE A 161 3.10 20.05 1.13
CA ILE A 161 4.45 20.22 0.57
C ILE A 161 4.26 20.98 -0.75
N ASP A 162 4.81 22.18 -0.84
CA ASP A 162 4.79 22.94 -2.07
C ASP A 162 5.61 22.23 -3.16
N LYS A 163 5.35 22.59 -4.40
CA LYS A 163 6.03 21.97 -5.56
C LYS A 163 7.56 22.14 -5.51
N ALA A 164 8.05 23.23 -4.91
CA ALA A 164 9.47 23.53 -4.79
C ALA A 164 10.13 22.61 -3.76
N LEU A 165 9.51 22.42 -2.59
CA LEU A 165 9.99 21.53 -1.56
C LEU A 165 9.95 20.06 -2.03
N LYS A 166 8.87 19.66 -2.73
CA LYS A 166 8.77 18.34 -3.35
C LYS A 166 9.94 18.07 -4.30
N GLY A 167 10.17 18.97 -5.26
CA GLY A 167 11.26 18.82 -6.23
C GLY A 167 12.64 18.79 -5.56
N ARG A 168 12.83 19.54 -4.47
CA ARG A 168 14.08 19.54 -3.71
C ARG A 168 14.33 18.21 -2.99
N ILE A 169 13.27 17.62 -2.39
CA ILE A 169 13.36 16.29 -1.77
C ILE A 169 13.68 15.22 -2.82
N GLU A 170 12.97 15.24 -3.94
CA GLU A 170 13.17 14.30 -5.06
C GLU A 170 14.62 14.36 -5.55
N PHE A 171 15.17 15.57 -5.70
CA PHE A 171 16.55 15.77 -6.13
C PHE A 171 17.57 15.20 -5.14
N VAL A 172 17.49 15.61 -3.85
CA VAL A 172 18.47 15.20 -2.83
C VAL A 172 18.41 13.70 -2.56
N VAL A 173 17.20 13.13 -2.48
CA VAL A 173 17.02 11.70 -2.26
C VAL A 173 17.45 10.89 -3.50
N GLY A 174 17.20 11.41 -4.70
CA GLY A 174 17.70 10.84 -5.96
C GLY A 174 19.22 10.77 -5.99
N GLU A 175 19.92 11.85 -5.66
CA GLU A 175 21.39 11.90 -5.53
C GLU A 175 21.94 10.85 -4.55
N ILE A 176 21.24 10.63 -3.42
CA ILE A 176 21.62 9.60 -2.45
C ILE A 176 21.46 8.20 -3.06
N VAL A 177 20.36 7.93 -3.78
CA VAL A 177 20.14 6.65 -4.47
C VAL A 177 21.21 6.40 -5.52
N ASP A 178 21.54 7.41 -6.35
CA ASP A 178 22.55 7.32 -7.39
C ASP A 178 23.93 7.04 -6.80
N LYS A 179 24.31 7.72 -5.71
CA LYS A 179 25.53 7.43 -4.97
C LYS A 179 25.57 6.01 -4.42
N LEU A 180 24.45 5.50 -3.89
CA LEU A 180 24.38 4.13 -3.38
C LEU A 180 24.53 3.10 -4.49
N ASN A 181 24.19 3.41 -5.74
CA ASN A 181 24.35 2.53 -6.89
C ASN A 181 25.79 2.55 -7.45
N ASP A 182 26.65 3.49 -7.06
CA ASP A 182 28.05 3.52 -7.44
C ASP A 182 28.81 2.38 -6.73
N GLU A 183 29.64 1.65 -7.47
CA GLU A 183 30.49 0.53 -6.99
C GLU A 183 31.37 0.90 -5.78
N LYS A 184 31.77 2.20 -5.67
CA LYS A 184 32.51 2.72 -4.52
C LYS A 184 31.82 2.47 -3.17
N TYR A 185 30.50 2.39 -3.18
CA TYR A 185 29.68 2.23 -1.98
C TYR A 185 29.14 0.80 -1.79
N GLU A 186 29.62 -0.17 -2.56
CA GLU A 186 29.21 -1.56 -2.46
C GLU A 186 29.46 -2.17 -1.07
N LYS A 187 30.51 -1.72 -0.41
CA LYS A 187 30.90 -2.16 0.96
C LYS A 187 30.31 -1.30 2.08
N LEU A 188 29.36 -0.43 1.77
CA LEU A 188 28.74 0.42 2.78
C LEU A 188 27.86 -0.42 3.72
N ASN A 189 28.20 -0.45 5.02
CA ASN A 189 27.33 -1.07 6.01
C ASN A 189 25.94 -0.44 5.95
N ASP A 190 24.90 -1.27 5.94
CA ASP A 190 23.49 -0.87 5.80
C ASP A 190 23.11 -0.24 4.46
N LYS A 191 23.87 -0.46 3.38
CA LYS A 191 23.54 0.01 2.02
C LYS A 191 22.09 -0.30 1.66
N PHE A 192 21.65 -1.54 1.90
CA PHE A 192 20.29 -1.97 1.60
C PHE A 192 19.26 -1.18 2.41
N GLY A 193 19.46 -0.99 3.71
CA GLY A 193 18.55 -0.22 4.58
C GLY A 193 18.45 1.25 4.15
N VAL A 194 19.57 1.89 3.82
CA VAL A 194 19.61 3.28 3.33
C VAL A 194 18.87 3.39 1.99
N SER A 195 19.14 2.48 1.06
CA SER A 195 18.48 2.45 -0.25
C SER A 195 16.96 2.26 -0.11
N THR A 196 16.53 1.35 0.77
CA THR A 196 15.10 1.11 1.02
C THR A 196 14.41 2.36 1.54
N ILE A 197 15.00 3.06 2.54
CA ILE A 197 14.43 4.30 3.08
C ILE A 197 14.36 5.38 1.98
N ALA A 198 15.44 5.58 1.22
CA ALA A 198 15.50 6.57 0.16
C ALA A 198 14.44 6.33 -0.94
N VAL A 199 14.34 5.10 -1.43
CA VAL A 199 13.32 4.72 -2.43
C VAL A 199 11.91 4.88 -1.86
N THR A 200 11.67 4.51 -0.59
CA THR A 200 10.37 4.69 0.05
C THR A 200 9.96 6.16 0.13
N ILE A 201 10.91 7.09 0.40
CA ILE A 201 10.63 8.53 0.36
C ILE A 201 10.12 8.96 -1.01
N LEU A 202 10.81 8.54 -2.09
CA LEU A 202 10.41 8.89 -3.47
C LEU A 202 9.02 8.32 -3.81
N VAL A 203 8.71 7.11 -3.37
CA VAL A 203 7.40 6.50 -3.55
C VAL A 203 6.32 7.26 -2.77
N CYS A 204 6.55 7.60 -1.50
CA CYS A 204 5.61 8.39 -0.70
C CYS A 204 5.36 9.79 -1.31
N LEU A 205 6.41 10.44 -1.83
CA LEU A 205 6.29 11.73 -2.53
C LEU A 205 5.44 11.63 -3.81
N SER A 206 5.64 10.57 -4.60
CA SER A 206 4.87 10.34 -5.83
C SER A 206 3.40 10.07 -5.54
N ASN A 207 3.12 9.42 -4.39
CA ASN A 207 1.77 9.09 -3.94
C ASN A 207 1.08 10.22 -3.15
N GLY A 208 1.79 11.32 -2.84
CA GLY A 208 1.24 12.41 -2.01
C GLY A 208 1.14 12.07 -0.51
N GLU A 209 1.83 11.03 -0.04
CA GLU A 209 1.83 10.57 1.37
C GLU A 209 2.82 11.39 2.23
N TYR A 210 2.59 12.70 2.34
CA TYR A 210 3.56 13.65 2.91
C TYR A 210 3.85 13.46 4.41
N ILE A 211 2.91 12.92 5.18
CA ILE A 211 3.11 12.64 6.62
C ILE A 211 4.22 11.59 6.80
N GLY A 212 4.20 10.54 5.99
CA GLY A 212 5.23 9.50 6.00
C GLY A 212 6.62 10.02 5.59
N VAL A 213 6.66 10.95 4.64
CA VAL A 213 7.91 11.53 4.11
C VAL A 213 8.74 12.17 5.21
N TYR A 214 8.15 12.96 6.11
CA TYR A 214 8.88 13.60 7.20
C TYR A 214 9.59 12.58 8.12
N GLY A 215 8.86 11.54 8.56
CA GLY A 215 9.45 10.48 9.39
C GLY A 215 10.58 9.73 8.70
N LEU A 216 10.41 9.45 7.41
CA LEU A 216 11.42 8.77 6.59
C LEU A 216 12.67 9.64 6.36
N LEU A 217 12.52 10.95 6.15
CA LEU A 217 13.65 11.90 6.05
C LEU A 217 14.45 11.96 7.35
N LEU A 218 13.79 11.95 8.51
CA LEU A 218 14.46 11.85 9.82
C LEU A 218 15.22 10.53 9.96
N GLY A 219 14.60 9.42 9.54
CA GLY A 219 15.24 8.09 9.51
C GLY A 219 16.47 8.08 8.61
N LEU A 220 16.35 8.58 7.38
CA LEU A 220 17.47 8.67 6.43
C LEU A 220 18.62 9.51 6.97
N LYS A 221 18.32 10.69 7.53
CA LYS A 221 19.32 11.55 8.20
C LYS A 221 20.06 10.79 9.30
N ASN A 222 19.36 10.06 10.16
CA ASN A 222 19.97 9.33 11.27
C ASN A 222 20.91 8.22 10.79
N VAL A 223 20.51 7.46 9.78
CA VAL A 223 21.33 6.38 9.23
C VAL A 223 22.55 6.92 8.48
N LEU A 224 22.44 8.08 7.84
CA LEU A 224 23.56 8.73 7.11
C LEU A 224 24.49 9.53 8.01
N ARG A 225 24.10 9.87 9.26
CA ARG A 225 24.80 10.81 10.16
C ARG A 225 26.30 10.58 10.28
N ASN A 226 26.74 9.33 10.31
CA ASN A 226 28.12 8.95 10.50
C ASN A 226 28.86 8.58 9.20
N LYS A 227 28.21 8.76 8.05
CA LYS A 227 28.74 8.35 6.75
C LYS A 227 29.33 9.55 6.01
N ARG A 228 30.68 9.70 6.06
CA ARG A 228 31.40 10.83 5.47
C ARG A 228 31.07 11.12 4.01
N ALA A 229 30.76 10.09 3.25
CA ALA A 229 30.41 10.18 1.83
C ALA A 229 29.14 11.03 1.56
N PHE A 230 28.23 11.10 2.53
CA PHE A 230 26.94 11.79 2.43
C PHE A 230 26.89 13.12 3.19
N LYS A 231 28.05 13.72 3.51
CA LYS A 231 28.11 14.94 4.31
C LYS A 231 27.32 16.11 3.68
N ASN A 232 27.41 16.28 2.37
CA ASN A 232 26.70 17.36 1.66
C ASN A 232 25.20 17.07 1.61
N ASP A 233 24.82 15.81 1.37
CA ASP A 233 23.43 15.37 1.34
C ASP A 233 22.76 15.55 2.72
N LEU A 234 23.52 15.34 3.80
CA LEU A 234 23.04 15.59 5.16
C LEU A 234 22.77 17.07 5.44
N ILE A 235 23.55 17.98 4.87
CA ILE A 235 23.31 19.42 4.99
C ILE A 235 21.98 19.76 4.32
N GLU A 236 21.77 19.27 3.10
CA GLU A 236 20.52 19.50 2.36
C GLU A 236 19.31 18.85 3.03
N LEU A 237 19.46 17.61 3.54
CA LEU A 237 18.40 16.95 4.31
C LEU A 237 18.00 17.73 5.56
N ASN A 238 18.98 18.33 6.27
CA ASN A 238 18.68 19.19 7.41
C ASN A 238 17.87 20.43 7.02
N LEU A 239 18.25 21.11 5.93
CA LEU A 239 17.51 22.27 5.43
C LEU A 239 16.06 21.90 5.00
N ILE A 240 15.89 20.74 4.41
CA ILE A 240 14.57 20.20 4.04
C ILE A 240 13.74 19.94 5.30
N ILE A 241 14.30 19.25 6.30
CA ILE A 241 13.64 18.92 7.57
C ILE A 241 13.26 20.21 8.32
N ASP A 242 14.16 21.20 8.35
CA ASP A 242 13.89 22.50 8.98
C ASP A 242 12.77 23.27 8.27
N THR A 243 12.62 23.09 6.96
CA THR A 243 11.52 23.66 6.19
C THR A 243 10.18 23.00 6.55
N PHE A 244 10.17 21.67 6.72
CA PHE A 244 8.99 20.94 7.20
C PHE A 244 8.52 21.40 8.59
N ASN A 245 9.44 21.72 9.49
CA ASN A 245 9.11 22.19 10.84
C ASN A 245 8.50 23.59 10.88
N LYS A 246 8.52 24.33 9.76
CA LYS A 246 7.97 25.69 9.64
C LYS A 246 6.60 25.74 8.96
N ILE A 247 6.15 24.60 8.41
CA ILE A 247 4.85 24.43 7.77
C ILE A 247 3.82 23.90 8.79
#